data_fdb32023b33db7bc3e86936204ef353b
#
_entry.id   fdb32023b33db7bc3e86936204ef353b
#
_cell.length_a   1.000
_cell.length_b   1.000
_cell.length_c   1.000
_cell.angle_alpha   90.00
_cell.angle_beta   90.00
_cell.angle_gamma   90.00
#
_symmetry.space_group_name_H-M   'P 1'
#
loop_
_entity.id
_entity.type
_entity.pdbx_description
1 polymer ?
#
loop_
_entity_poly.entity_id
_entity_poly.type
_entity_poly.pdbx_seq_one_letter_code
_entity_poly.pdbx_strand_id
1 'polypeptide(L)'
;MSSLVTKTLYPRIEVYKNLLPDHKKIFEVIQSTENNTGDKYFNPWTPWSAFGNYASTKFKGGVQDQLGKDEEFDLQYWAAETVYDAYNLAIDDYIDKYKIDLPEDCKLGSSSFCKYHTNVDALKNNLTMQYHTDFKQSERDMPGNQFFLTCTVYINDDYEGGEIEFYVDGEFVPAYKPEAGDIMVFPSGEPYYHGVRTATRGNKYLIRNFMMYPYAGSEEWLANQLKYGAKRWAEMEQARIDADVYGGNLVFKDGQKVEPTKKEIEDHLDFVSKAEKKEC
;
A
#
# COMPACT_ATOMS: atom_id res chain seq x y z
N MET A 1 -16.45 -22.40 -13.44
CA MET A 1 -16.19 -21.27 -12.53
C MET A 1 -16.87 -20.06 -13.12
N SER A 2 -17.67 -19.31 -12.36
CA SER A 2 -18.20 -18.03 -12.83
C SER A 2 -17.02 -17.08 -13.05
N SER A 3 -16.95 -16.42 -14.21
CA SER A 3 -15.92 -15.42 -14.47
C SER A 3 -16.05 -14.29 -13.45
N LEU A 4 -14.93 -13.84 -12.85
CA LEU A 4 -14.90 -12.66 -11.99
C LEU A 4 -15.36 -11.44 -12.78
N VAL A 5 -16.12 -10.56 -12.13
CA VAL A 5 -16.53 -9.29 -12.76
C VAL A 5 -15.37 -8.32 -12.64
N THR A 6 -14.77 -7.95 -13.76
CA THR A 6 -13.60 -7.07 -13.79
C THR A 6 -13.85 -5.80 -14.59
N LYS A 7 -13.12 -4.75 -14.25
CA LYS A 7 -13.03 -3.51 -15.00
C LYS A 7 -11.55 -3.15 -15.18
N THR A 8 -11.09 -3.12 -16.41
CA THR A 8 -9.75 -2.66 -16.77
C THR A 8 -9.76 -1.13 -16.88
N LEU A 9 -8.97 -0.44 -16.06
CA LEU A 9 -8.81 1.01 -16.11
C LEU A 9 -7.77 1.43 -17.16
N TYR A 10 -6.70 0.66 -17.24
CA TYR A 10 -5.60 0.77 -18.18
C TYR A 10 -4.95 -0.63 -18.31
N PRO A 11 -4.22 -0.96 -19.36
CA PRO A 11 -3.55 -2.25 -19.44
C PRO A 11 -2.80 -2.61 -18.15
N ARG A 12 -3.12 -3.74 -17.58
CA ARG A 12 -2.60 -4.25 -16.29
C ARG A 12 -3.05 -3.49 -15.03
N ILE A 13 -4.02 -2.59 -15.12
CA ILE A 13 -4.67 -2.01 -13.93
C ILE A 13 -6.09 -2.56 -13.89
N GLU A 14 -6.32 -3.55 -13.04
CA GLU A 14 -7.59 -4.28 -12.95
C GLU A 14 -8.33 -3.97 -11.66
N VAL A 15 -9.64 -3.84 -11.78
CA VAL A 15 -10.56 -3.73 -10.64
C VAL A 15 -11.50 -4.93 -10.66
N TYR A 16 -11.43 -5.74 -9.63
CA TYR A 16 -12.31 -6.87 -9.37
C TYR A 16 -13.48 -6.38 -8.54
N LYS A 17 -14.66 -6.36 -9.15
CA LYS A 17 -15.86 -5.74 -8.57
C LYS A 17 -16.48 -6.62 -7.50
N ASN A 18 -16.68 -6.03 -6.30
CA ASN A 18 -17.36 -6.69 -5.16
C ASN A 18 -16.82 -8.08 -4.84
N LEU A 19 -15.50 -8.24 -4.91
CA LEU A 19 -14.85 -9.52 -4.63
C LEU A 19 -14.73 -9.79 -3.13
N LEU A 20 -14.92 -8.77 -2.29
CA LEU A 20 -14.98 -8.87 -0.84
C LEU A 20 -16.41 -8.54 -0.34
N PRO A 21 -17.37 -9.47 -0.41
CA PRO A 21 -18.77 -9.20 -0.02
C PRO A 21 -18.93 -8.88 1.47
N ASP A 22 -18.05 -9.38 2.33
CA ASP A 22 -18.08 -9.18 3.79
C ASP A 22 -17.42 -7.86 4.23
N HIS A 23 -17.15 -6.92 3.31
CA HIS A 23 -16.46 -5.66 3.59
C HIS A 23 -17.07 -4.87 4.76
N LYS A 24 -18.39 -4.90 4.96
CA LYS A 24 -19.06 -4.19 6.08
C LYS A 24 -18.65 -4.76 7.43
N LYS A 25 -18.66 -6.08 7.58
CA LYS A 25 -18.24 -6.74 8.82
C LYS A 25 -16.76 -6.54 9.09
N ILE A 26 -15.95 -6.60 8.03
CA ILE A 26 -14.51 -6.31 8.12
C ILE A 26 -14.27 -4.85 8.52
N PHE A 27 -15.10 -3.91 8.01
CA PHE A 27 -15.02 -2.51 8.40
C PHE A 27 -15.28 -2.31 9.91
N GLU A 28 -16.29 -2.99 10.47
CA GLU A 28 -16.55 -2.97 11.91
C GLU A 28 -15.34 -3.47 12.73
N VAL A 29 -14.69 -4.54 12.26
CA VAL A 29 -13.45 -5.04 12.87
C VAL A 29 -12.35 -3.99 12.84
N ILE A 30 -12.14 -3.33 11.70
CA ILE A 30 -11.11 -2.29 11.56
C ILE A 30 -11.40 -1.12 12.51
N GLN A 31 -12.65 -0.65 12.55
CA GLN A 31 -13.04 0.46 13.41
C GLN A 31 -12.87 0.13 14.90
N SER A 32 -13.08 -1.12 15.30
CA SER A 32 -12.85 -1.54 16.70
C SER A 32 -11.39 -1.38 17.13
N THR A 33 -10.45 -1.48 16.19
CA THR A 33 -9.01 -1.34 16.48
C THR A 33 -8.54 0.11 16.62
N GLU A 34 -9.28 1.08 16.08
CA GLU A 34 -8.85 2.48 16.05
C GLU A 34 -8.72 3.14 17.42
N ASN A 35 -9.56 2.74 18.36
CA ASN A 35 -9.58 3.29 19.72
C ASN A 35 -8.65 2.52 20.69
N ASN A 36 -8.00 1.46 20.22
CA ASN A 36 -7.16 0.60 21.00
C ASN A 36 -5.69 1.04 20.92
N THR A 37 -5.21 1.79 21.90
CA THR A 37 -3.80 2.18 22.02
C THR A 37 -2.88 1.01 22.41
N GLY A 38 -3.41 -0.19 22.56
CA GLY A 38 -2.68 -1.37 23.00
C GLY A 38 -3.33 -2.68 22.62
N ASP A 39 -4.00 -2.73 21.45
CA ASP A 39 -4.57 -3.98 20.96
C ASP A 39 -3.49 -5.07 20.93
N LYS A 40 -3.80 -6.20 21.56
CA LYS A 40 -2.86 -7.33 21.63
C LYS A 40 -2.63 -8.01 20.28
N TYR A 41 -3.54 -7.82 19.31
CA TYR A 41 -3.51 -8.52 18.02
C TYR A 41 -3.16 -7.62 16.83
N PHE A 42 -3.36 -6.31 16.95
CA PHE A 42 -2.91 -5.33 15.97
C PHE A 42 -1.76 -4.48 16.51
N ASN A 43 -0.92 -4.01 15.62
CA ASN A 43 0.03 -2.97 15.96
C ASN A 43 -0.75 -1.65 16.20
N PRO A 44 -0.23 -0.72 17.00
CA PRO A 44 -0.81 0.61 17.09
C PRO A 44 -0.95 1.25 15.71
N TRP A 45 -2.00 2.03 15.51
CA TRP A 45 -2.15 2.85 14.32
C TRP A 45 -1.03 3.89 14.25
N THR A 46 -0.20 3.79 13.21
CA THR A 46 0.94 4.69 13.02
C THR A 46 0.58 5.74 11.97
N PRO A 47 0.57 7.05 12.33
CA PRO A 47 0.40 8.10 11.37
C PRO A 47 1.66 8.22 10.49
N TRP A 48 1.45 8.45 9.20
CA TRP A 48 2.51 8.68 8.23
C TRP A 48 2.54 10.16 7.87
N SER A 49 3.29 10.93 8.62
CA SER A 49 3.39 12.39 8.46
C SER A 49 3.84 12.83 7.07
N ALA A 50 4.67 12.04 6.41
CA ALA A 50 5.14 12.29 5.04
C ALA A 50 4.00 12.28 4.00
N PHE A 51 2.88 11.62 4.30
CA PHE A 51 1.70 11.53 3.42
C PHE A 51 0.49 12.30 3.95
N GLY A 52 0.71 13.25 4.86
CA GLY A 52 -0.36 14.08 5.42
C GLY A 52 -1.35 13.27 6.26
N ASN A 53 -2.60 13.21 5.83
CA ASN A 53 -3.70 12.60 6.60
C ASN A 53 -3.83 11.09 6.40
N TYR A 54 -2.76 10.34 6.49
CA TYR A 54 -2.72 8.89 6.32
C TYR A 54 -2.21 8.18 7.57
N ALA A 55 -2.85 7.09 7.96
CA ALA A 55 -2.39 6.21 9.03
C ALA A 55 -2.56 4.75 8.63
N SER A 56 -1.75 3.87 9.19
CA SER A 56 -1.87 2.43 8.97
C SER A 56 -1.56 1.59 10.20
N THR A 57 -2.07 0.36 10.21
CA THR A 57 -1.75 -0.68 11.18
C THR A 57 -1.64 -2.04 10.49
N LYS A 58 -1.08 -3.01 11.18
CA LYS A 58 -0.97 -4.39 10.70
C LYS A 58 -1.41 -5.37 11.77
N PHE A 59 -2.07 -6.45 11.34
CA PHE A 59 -2.30 -7.62 12.18
C PHE A 59 -0.94 -8.23 12.57
N LYS A 60 -0.74 -8.51 13.87
CA LYS A 60 0.57 -8.96 14.38
C LYS A 60 0.96 -10.34 13.89
N GLY A 61 0.01 -11.19 13.55
CA GLY A 61 0.28 -12.58 13.16
C GLY A 61 0.87 -13.42 14.30
N GLY A 62 1.19 -14.67 14.00
CA GLY A 62 1.97 -15.53 14.90
C GLY A 62 1.27 -15.97 16.19
N VAL A 63 -0.01 -15.66 16.37
CA VAL A 63 -0.82 -15.99 17.57
C VAL A 63 -1.92 -17.00 17.27
N GLN A 64 -1.73 -17.85 16.26
CA GLN A 64 -2.72 -18.87 15.84
C GLN A 64 -3.11 -19.85 16.97
N ASP A 65 -2.26 -20.00 17.99
CA ASP A 65 -2.56 -20.75 19.19
C ASP A 65 -3.66 -20.11 20.08
N GLN A 66 -4.12 -18.90 19.74
CA GLN A 66 -5.25 -18.21 20.37
C GLN A 66 -6.60 -18.53 19.74
N LEU A 67 -6.63 -19.15 18.56
CA LEU A 67 -7.87 -19.53 17.88
C LEU A 67 -8.77 -20.37 18.80
N GLY A 68 -10.04 -19.99 18.86
CA GLY A 68 -11.05 -20.62 19.72
C GLY A 68 -10.92 -20.32 21.21
N LYS A 69 -10.01 -19.43 21.63
CA LYS A 69 -9.81 -19.03 23.02
C LYS A 69 -10.19 -17.57 23.32
N ASP A 70 -10.35 -16.76 22.27
CA ASP A 70 -10.63 -15.34 22.37
C ASP A 70 -11.48 -14.90 21.18
N GLU A 71 -12.72 -14.52 21.44
CA GLU A 71 -13.69 -14.14 20.39
C GLU A 71 -13.22 -12.91 19.58
N GLU A 72 -12.54 -11.95 20.20
CA GLU A 72 -12.00 -10.78 19.51
C GLU A 72 -10.90 -11.20 18.55
N PHE A 73 -10.00 -12.08 19.00
CA PHE A 73 -8.95 -12.64 18.14
C PHE A 73 -9.56 -13.41 16.96
N ASP A 74 -10.52 -14.27 17.21
CA ASP A 74 -11.17 -15.10 16.18
C ASP A 74 -11.82 -14.23 15.11
N LEU A 75 -12.45 -13.10 15.51
CA LEU A 75 -13.07 -12.15 14.59
C LEU A 75 -12.02 -11.39 13.75
N GLN A 76 -10.94 -10.93 14.39
CA GLN A 76 -9.85 -10.24 13.70
C GLN A 76 -9.08 -11.16 12.76
N TYR A 77 -8.84 -12.40 13.18
CA TYR A 77 -8.21 -13.44 12.37
C TYR A 77 -9.08 -13.80 11.15
N TRP A 78 -10.38 -14.00 11.39
CA TRP A 78 -11.35 -14.24 10.29
C TRP A 78 -11.32 -13.10 9.27
N ALA A 79 -11.29 -11.84 9.70
CA ALA A 79 -11.23 -10.69 8.80
C ALA A 79 -9.94 -10.70 7.96
N ALA A 80 -8.80 -11.00 8.57
CA ALA A 80 -7.51 -11.08 7.89
C ALA A 80 -7.48 -12.21 6.85
N GLU A 81 -7.95 -13.41 7.19
CA GLU A 81 -8.01 -14.56 6.29
C GLU A 81 -8.98 -14.32 5.13
N THR A 82 -10.17 -13.75 5.41
CA THR A 82 -11.15 -13.44 4.37
C THR A 82 -10.59 -12.47 3.32
N VAL A 83 -9.85 -11.46 3.76
CA VAL A 83 -9.16 -10.53 2.85
C VAL A 83 -8.05 -11.24 2.08
N TYR A 84 -7.29 -12.10 2.73
CA TYR A 84 -6.20 -12.86 2.10
C TYR A 84 -6.73 -13.80 1.00
N ASP A 85 -7.82 -14.50 1.26
CA ASP A 85 -8.48 -15.36 0.28
C ASP A 85 -8.99 -14.56 -0.93
N ALA A 86 -9.60 -13.40 -0.69
CA ALA A 86 -10.06 -12.54 -1.77
C ALA A 86 -8.89 -11.99 -2.62
N TYR A 87 -7.76 -11.68 -2.02
CA TYR A 87 -6.54 -11.32 -2.76
C TYR A 87 -6.02 -12.47 -3.62
N ASN A 88 -5.96 -13.69 -3.08
CA ASN A 88 -5.51 -14.86 -3.85
C ASN A 88 -6.38 -15.05 -5.09
N LEU A 89 -7.71 -14.96 -4.95
CA LEU A 89 -8.62 -15.07 -6.09
C LEU A 89 -8.36 -14.00 -7.17
N ALA A 90 -8.15 -12.75 -6.75
CA ALA A 90 -7.88 -11.66 -7.69
C ALA A 90 -6.52 -11.83 -8.38
N ILE A 91 -5.51 -12.25 -7.64
CA ILE A 91 -4.14 -12.43 -8.15
C ILE A 91 -4.08 -13.62 -9.10
N ASP A 92 -4.71 -14.73 -8.79
CA ASP A 92 -4.73 -15.91 -9.64
C ASP A 92 -5.36 -15.59 -11.00
N ASP A 93 -6.50 -14.89 -11.02
CA ASP A 93 -7.14 -14.43 -12.26
C ASP A 93 -6.24 -13.43 -13.02
N TYR A 94 -5.61 -12.50 -12.29
CA TYR A 94 -4.69 -11.52 -12.89
C TYR A 94 -3.48 -12.17 -13.56
N ILE A 95 -2.85 -13.13 -12.87
CA ILE A 95 -1.71 -13.89 -13.37
C ILE A 95 -2.11 -14.69 -14.61
N ASP A 96 -3.27 -15.38 -14.56
CA ASP A 96 -3.77 -16.13 -15.71
C ASP A 96 -4.11 -15.21 -16.89
N LYS A 97 -4.79 -14.09 -16.63
CA LYS A 97 -5.15 -13.10 -17.66
C LYS A 97 -3.94 -12.55 -18.40
N TYR A 98 -2.89 -12.20 -17.68
CA TYR A 98 -1.69 -11.57 -18.25
C TYR A 98 -0.54 -12.54 -18.53
N LYS A 99 -0.77 -13.86 -18.32
CA LYS A 99 0.21 -14.93 -18.54
C LYS A 99 1.55 -14.64 -17.87
N ILE A 100 1.45 -14.26 -16.60
CA ILE A 100 2.63 -13.89 -15.82
C ILE A 100 3.31 -15.15 -15.33
N ASP A 101 4.60 -15.28 -15.60
CA ASP A 101 5.45 -16.33 -15.05
C ASP A 101 5.97 -15.86 -13.68
N LEU A 102 5.41 -16.42 -12.61
CA LEU A 102 5.81 -16.08 -11.25
C LEU A 102 6.97 -16.95 -10.79
N PRO A 103 7.98 -16.37 -10.13
CA PRO A 103 8.96 -17.15 -9.37
C PRO A 103 8.27 -18.03 -8.32
N GLU A 104 8.78 -19.26 -8.12
CA GLU A 104 8.18 -20.25 -7.22
C GLU A 104 7.93 -19.77 -5.79
N ASP A 105 8.77 -18.84 -5.31
CA ASP A 105 8.71 -18.32 -3.95
C ASP A 105 7.94 -16.99 -3.80
N CYS A 106 7.29 -16.50 -4.85
CA CYS A 106 6.46 -15.29 -4.75
C CYS A 106 5.31 -15.52 -3.77
N LYS A 107 5.10 -14.58 -2.88
CA LYS A 107 4.03 -14.66 -1.87
C LYS A 107 3.44 -13.29 -1.54
N LEU A 108 2.20 -13.31 -1.07
CA LEU A 108 1.59 -12.15 -0.44
C LEU A 108 2.30 -11.81 0.88
N GLY A 109 2.57 -10.54 1.07
CA GLY A 109 3.08 -10.01 2.32
C GLY A 109 2.02 -9.89 3.40
N SER A 110 2.36 -9.20 4.47
CA SER A 110 1.39 -8.85 5.52
C SER A 110 0.50 -7.72 5.07
N SER A 111 -0.81 -7.88 5.24
CA SER A 111 -1.79 -6.85 4.94
C SER A 111 -1.64 -5.64 5.86
N SER A 112 -1.66 -4.44 5.27
CA SER A 112 -1.70 -3.16 5.99
C SER A 112 -3.11 -2.59 5.92
N PHE A 113 -3.71 -2.36 7.08
CA PHE A 113 -4.99 -1.67 7.22
C PHE A 113 -4.71 -0.17 7.18
N CYS A 114 -5.35 0.55 6.29
CA CYS A 114 -5.01 1.92 5.96
C CYS A 114 -6.22 2.84 6.10
N LYS A 115 -5.99 4.03 6.64
CA LYS A 115 -6.98 5.08 6.78
C LYS A 115 -6.47 6.38 6.19
N TYR A 116 -7.23 6.96 5.31
CA TYR A 116 -7.06 8.34 4.84
C TYR A 116 -8.06 9.22 5.56
N HIS A 117 -7.55 10.13 6.38
CA HIS A 117 -8.38 11.05 7.13
C HIS A 117 -8.94 12.15 6.22
N THR A 118 -10.13 12.57 6.54
CA THR A 118 -10.78 13.71 5.86
C THR A 118 -9.96 14.99 6.06
N ASN A 119 -9.82 15.76 5.00
CA ASN A 119 -9.38 17.14 5.05
C ASN A 119 -10.39 18.02 4.31
N VAL A 120 -11.27 18.69 5.07
CA VAL A 120 -12.37 19.51 4.53
C VAL A 120 -11.88 20.76 3.80
N ASP A 121 -10.64 21.20 4.10
CA ASP A 121 -10.04 22.40 3.50
C ASP A 121 -9.24 22.07 2.22
N ALA A 122 -9.16 20.78 1.87
CA ALA A 122 -8.45 20.36 0.69
C ALA A 122 -9.17 20.77 -0.59
N LEU A 123 -8.42 21.25 -1.55
CA LEU A 123 -8.94 21.46 -2.91
C LEU A 123 -9.19 20.09 -3.57
N LYS A 124 -10.17 20.03 -4.49
CA LYS A 124 -10.62 18.79 -5.15
C LYS A 124 -9.49 17.96 -5.76
N ASN A 125 -8.42 18.59 -6.20
CA ASN A 125 -7.30 17.92 -6.88
C ASN A 125 -6.07 17.75 -5.97
N ASN A 126 -6.16 18.07 -4.69
CA ASN A 126 -5.06 17.84 -3.77
C ASN A 126 -4.83 16.34 -3.57
N LEU A 127 -3.59 15.93 -3.59
CA LEU A 127 -3.18 14.56 -3.32
C LEU A 127 -2.79 14.42 -1.85
N THR A 128 -3.36 13.44 -1.16
CA THR A 128 -2.85 12.97 0.13
C THR A 128 -1.60 12.14 -0.10
N MET A 129 -1.63 11.26 -1.10
CA MET A 129 -0.45 10.49 -1.50
C MET A 129 -0.03 10.94 -2.89
N GLN A 130 1.19 11.47 -2.98
CA GLN A 130 1.77 11.95 -4.24
C GLN A 130 2.00 10.77 -5.22
N TYR A 131 2.19 11.10 -6.50
CA TYR A 131 2.48 10.08 -7.51
C TYR A 131 3.81 9.37 -7.20
N HIS A 132 3.75 8.07 -7.03
CA HIS A 132 4.89 7.21 -6.74
C HIS A 132 4.67 5.83 -7.37
N THR A 133 5.71 5.02 -7.38
CA THR A 133 5.62 3.56 -7.53
C THR A 133 5.93 2.92 -6.18
N ASP A 134 5.28 1.80 -5.89
CA ASP A 134 5.55 1.04 -4.66
C ASP A 134 6.90 0.31 -4.71
N PHE A 135 7.44 0.11 -5.91
CA PHE A 135 8.73 -0.53 -6.13
C PHE A 135 9.50 0.18 -7.25
N LYS A 136 10.79 0.41 -7.03
CA LYS A 136 11.70 0.97 -8.04
C LYS A 136 12.64 -0.09 -8.56
N GLN A 137 12.82 -0.15 -9.89
CA GLN A 137 13.73 -1.09 -10.52
C GLN A 137 15.19 -0.89 -10.06
N SER A 138 15.57 0.35 -9.73
CA SER A 138 16.90 0.67 -9.18
C SER A 138 17.18 0.03 -7.82
N GLU A 139 16.15 -0.45 -7.14
CA GLU A 139 16.23 -1.10 -5.82
C GLU A 139 16.28 -2.64 -5.91
N ARG A 140 16.26 -3.19 -7.13
CA ARG A 140 16.21 -4.65 -7.34
C ARG A 140 17.32 -5.41 -6.64
N ASP A 141 18.50 -4.82 -6.52
CA ASP A 141 19.66 -5.43 -5.88
C ASP A 141 19.87 -4.94 -4.43
N MET A 142 18.94 -4.15 -3.93
CA MET A 142 18.97 -3.62 -2.56
C MET A 142 18.21 -4.52 -1.59
N PRO A 143 18.63 -4.53 -0.30
CA PRO A 143 17.86 -5.20 0.74
C PRO A 143 16.51 -4.52 0.93
N GLY A 144 15.46 -5.29 0.96
CA GLY A 144 14.12 -4.78 1.21
C GLY A 144 13.05 -5.59 0.49
N ASN A 145 11.84 -5.15 0.63
CA ASN A 145 10.71 -5.80 -0.02
C ASN A 145 10.69 -5.45 -1.50
N GLN A 146 10.84 -6.45 -2.36
CA GLN A 146 10.65 -6.30 -3.79
C GLN A 146 9.20 -6.58 -4.13
N PHE A 147 8.41 -5.52 -4.27
CA PHE A 147 7.01 -5.63 -4.60
C PHE A 147 6.81 -5.84 -6.09
N PHE A 148 6.04 -6.85 -6.43
CA PHE A 148 5.72 -7.20 -7.81
C PHE A 148 4.35 -6.69 -8.25
N LEU A 149 3.32 -7.01 -7.46
CA LEU A 149 1.97 -6.49 -7.65
C LEU A 149 1.51 -5.77 -6.38
N THR A 150 0.85 -4.67 -6.57
CA THR A 150 0.09 -3.97 -5.53
C THR A 150 -1.34 -4.44 -5.57
N CYS A 151 -1.85 -4.87 -4.42
CA CYS A 151 -3.21 -5.32 -4.22
C CYS A 151 -3.88 -4.46 -3.17
N THR A 152 -5.00 -3.86 -3.50
CA THR A 152 -5.74 -2.99 -2.59
C THR A 152 -7.20 -3.35 -2.59
N VAL A 153 -7.76 -3.70 -1.42
CA VAL A 153 -9.20 -3.85 -1.24
C VAL A 153 -9.77 -2.60 -0.57
N TYR A 154 -10.87 -2.10 -1.10
CA TYR A 154 -11.57 -0.92 -0.60
C TYR A 154 -12.70 -1.34 0.32
N ILE A 155 -12.68 -0.82 1.55
CA ILE A 155 -13.56 -1.31 2.62
C ILE A 155 -14.84 -0.49 2.71
N ASN A 156 -14.77 0.80 2.36
CA ASN A 156 -15.92 1.70 2.33
C ASN A 156 -15.90 2.60 1.09
N ASP A 157 -17.01 3.22 0.79
CA ASP A 157 -17.19 4.16 -0.32
C ASP A 157 -18.03 5.41 0.05
N ASP A 158 -18.39 5.54 1.34
CA ASP A 158 -19.16 6.63 1.91
C ASP A 158 -18.36 7.92 2.20
N TYR A 159 -17.31 8.15 1.41
CA TYR A 159 -16.45 9.35 1.44
C TYR A 159 -16.56 10.14 0.12
N GLU A 160 -16.15 11.42 0.13
CA GLU A 160 -15.99 12.25 -1.06
C GLU A 160 -14.50 12.54 -1.30
N GLY A 161 -14.08 12.65 -2.57
CA GLY A 161 -12.68 12.67 -2.94
C GLY A 161 -12.06 11.27 -2.82
N GLY A 162 -10.78 11.20 -2.52
CA GLY A 162 -10.10 9.93 -2.26
C GLY A 162 -9.94 9.02 -3.47
N GLU A 163 -10.18 9.50 -4.70
CA GLU A 163 -9.96 8.76 -5.92
C GLU A 163 -8.48 8.37 -6.04
N ILE A 164 -8.23 7.20 -6.64
CA ILE A 164 -6.90 6.82 -7.08
C ILE A 164 -6.69 7.32 -8.52
N GLU A 165 -5.51 7.83 -8.77
CA GLU A 165 -5.07 8.28 -10.09
C GLU A 165 -3.82 7.53 -10.51
N PHE A 166 -3.69 7.30 -11.82
CA PHE A 166 -2.49 6.69 -12.38
C PHE A 166 -1.89 7.60 -13.44
N TYR A 167 -0.57 7.53 -13.55
CA TYR A 167 0.22 8.12 -14.62
C TYR A 167 1.12 7.02 -15.18
N VAL A 168 0.84 6.60 -16.42
CA VAL A 168 1.48 5.44 -17.04
C VAL A 168 1.95 5.83 -18.44
N ASP A 169 3.21 5.56 -18.76
CA ASP A 169 3.79 5.81 -20.09
C ASP A 169 3.60 7.26 -20.60
N GLY A 170 3.57 8.24 -19.71
CA GLY A 170 3.38 9.64 -20.08
C GLY A 170 1.94 10.11 -20.14
N GLU A 171 0.96 9.25 -19.82
CA GLU A 171 -0.46 9.54 -19.90
C GLU A 171 -1.15 9.45 -18.53
N PHE A 172 -2.11 10.35 -18.29
CA PHE A 172 -2.97 10.25 -17.12
C PHE A 172 -4.13 9.31 -17.40
N VAL A 173 -4.28 8.30 -16.55
CA VAL A 173 -5.49 7.47 -16.52
C VAL A 173 -6.58 8.23 -15.76
N PRO A 174 -7.83 8.25 -16.23
CA PRO A 174 -8.91 8.91 -15.51
C PRO A 174 -9.01 8.46 -14.06
N ALA A 175 -9.14 9.43 -13.15
CA ALA A 175 -9.28 9.17 -11.71
C ALA A 175 -10.43 8.20 -11.44
N TYR A 176 -10.18 7.23 -10.58
CA TYR A 176 -11.14 6.18 -10.27
C TYR A 176 -11.50 6.20 -8.79
N LYS A 177 -12.81 6.24 -8.50
CA LYS A 177 -13.34 6.03 -7.16
C LYS A 177 -13.81 4.58 -7.04
N PRO A 178 -13.12 3.75 -6.25
CA PRO A 178 -13.54 2.38 -6.00
C PRO A 178 -14.82 2.33 -5.15
N GLU A 179 -15.58 1.25 -5.32
CA GLU A 179 -16.71 0.91 -4.48
C GLU A 179 -16.26 -0.03 -3.35
N ALA A 180 -17.04 -0.07 -2.27
CA ALA A 180 -16.73 -0.96 -1.16
C ALA A 180 -16.81 -2.44 -1.61
N GLY A 181 -15.79 -3.23 -1.21
CA GLY A 181 -15.62 -4.62 -1.65
C GLY A 181 -14.85 -4.80 -2.96
N ASP A 182 -14.52 -3.71 -3.68
CA ASP A 182 -13.66 -3.81 -4.86
C ASP A 182 -12.22 -4.15 -4.48
N ILE A 183 -11.56 -4.95 -5.30
CA ILE A 183 -10.13 -5.21 -5.21
C ILE A 183 -9.46 -4.67 -6.47
N MET A 184 -8.42 -3.87 -6.29
CA MET A 184 -7.59 -3.39 -7.38
C MET A 184 -6.24 -4.11 -7.36
N VAL A 185 -5.79 -4.58 -8.54
CA VAL A 185 -4.48 -5.21 -8.75
C VAL A 185 -3.78 -4.51 -9.89
N PHE A 186 -2.52 -4.13 -9.67
CA PHE A 186 -1.68 -3.49 -10.67
C PHE A 186 -0.18 -3.71 -10.39
N PRO A 187 0.71 -3.54 -11.38
CA PRO A 187 2.15 -3.67 -11.16
C PRO A 187 2.67 -2.61 -10.19
N SER A 188 3.50 -3.03 -9.23
CA SER A 188 4.03 -2.13 -8.19
C SER A 188 5.11 -1.16 -8.70
N GLY A 189 5.77 -1.48 -9.81
CA GLY A 189 6.90 -0.73 -10.35
C GLY A 189 6.56 0.17 -11.55
N GLU A 190 7.58 0.80 -12.06
CA GLU A 190 7.48 1.60 -13.30
C GLU A 190 6.93 0.78 -14.46
N PRO A 191 6.13 1.41 -15.34
CA PRO A 191 5.77 2.83 -15.39
C PRO A 191 4.47 3.20 -14.62
N TYR A 192 3.97 2.35 -13.72
CA TYR A 192 2.66 2.46 -13.06
C TYR A 192 2.70 3.39 -11.85
N TYR A 193 2.97 4.67 -12.11
CA TYR A 193 2.90 5.69 -11.07
C TYR A 193 1.44 5.93 -10.65
N HIS A 194 1.21 6.03 -9.34
CA HIS A 194 -0.12 6.28 -8.83
C HIS A 194 -0.10 7.25 -7.65
N GLY A 195 -1.21 7.94 -7.48
CA GLY A 195 -1.45 8.88 -6.39
C GLY A 195 -2.87 8.76 -5.87
N VAL A 196 -3.13 9.31 -4.69
CA VAL A 196 -4.46 9.28 -4.08
C VAL A 196 -4.90 10.69 -3.74
N ARG A 197 -6.07 11.09 -4.28
CA ARG A 197 -6.69 12.37 -3.94
C ARG A 197 -7.07 12.42 -2.48
N THR A 198 -7.09 13.64 -1.96
CA THR A 198 -7.52 13.85 -0.58
C THR A 198 -9.00 13.61 -0.41
N ALA A 199 -9.36 12.87 0.62
CA ALA A 199 -10.76 12.74 1.03
C ALA A 199 -11.23 14.07 1.64
N THR A 200 -12.30 14.65 1.08
CA THR A 200 -12.85 15.95 1.52
C THR A 200 -14.03 15.80 2.47
N ARG A 201 -14.66 14.64 2.49
CA ARG A 201 -15.71 14.26 3.44
C ARG A 201 -15.68 12.76 3.68
N GLY A 202 -15.84 12.33 4.93
CA GLY A 202 -15.72 10.92 5.32
C GLY A 202 -14.30 10.39 5.23
N ASN A 203 -13.94 9.45 6.06
CA ASN A 203 -12.63 8.79 6.01
C ASN A 203 -12.67 7.64 5.02
N LYS A 204 -11.58 7.48 4.26
CA LYS A 204 -11.41 6.35 3.34
C LYS A 204 -10.63 5.24 4.03
N TYR A 205 -11.15 4.03 3.98
CA TYR A 205 -10.50 2.84 4.51
C TYR A 205 -10.23 1.83 3.41
N LEU A 206 -9.05 1.26 3.45
CA LEU A 206 -8.63 0.20 2.56
C LEU A 206 -7.66 -0.74 3.26
N ILE A 207 -7.48 -1.92 2.70
CA ILE A 207 -6.42 -2.82 3.10
C ILE A 207 -5.49 -2.96 1.90
N ARG A 208 -4.18 -2.83 2.13
CA ARG A 208 -3.15 -2.95 1.09
C ARG A 208 -2.28 -4.15 1.38
N ASN A 209 -1.95 -4.86 0.32
CA ASN A 209 -0.97 -5.93 0.34
C ASN A 209 -0.11 -5.89 -0.93
N PHE A 210 1.00 -6.59 -0.91
CA PHE A 210 1.89 -6.72 -2.05
C PHE A 210 2.18 -8.19 -2.30
N MET A 211 2.14 -8.60 -3.58
CA MET A 211 2.83 -9.80 -4.00
C MET A 211 4.32 -9.47 -4.07
N MET A 212 5.11 -10.24 -3.34
CA MET A 212 6.53 -9.97 -3.18
C MET A 212 7.36 -11.06 -3.81
N TYR A 213 8.48 -10.66 -4.43
CA TYR A 213 9.54 -11.60 -4.76
C TYR A 213 10.18 -12.17 -3.47
N PRO A 214 10.71 -13.38 -3.53
CA PRO A 214 11.26 -14.11 -2.36
C PRO A 214 12.59 -13.54 -1.85
N TYR A 215 12.75 -12.22 -1.84
CA TYR A 215 14.05 -11.62 -1.58
C TYR A 215 14.35 -11.38 -0.10
N ALA A 216 13.37 -10.92 0.67
CA ALA A 216 13.59 -10.64 2.09
C ALA A 216 13.64 -11.95 2.92
N GLY A 217 14.81 -12.28 3.43
CA GLY A 217 15.06 -13.51 4.19
C GLY A 217 15.45 -14.72 3.34
N SER A 218 15.57 -14.56 2.01
CA SER A 218 16.12 -15.59 1.14
C SER A 218 17.62 -15.80 1.42
N GLU A 219 18.15 -16.95 1.01
CA GLU A 219 19.59 -17.23 1.09
C GLU A 219 20.41 -16.15 0.37
N GLU A 220 19.92 -15.63 -0.74
CA GLU A 220 20.56 -14.56 -1.50
C GLU A 220 20.59 -13.24 -0.71
N TRP A 221 19.51 -12.89 -0.02
CA TRP A 221 19.48 -11.72 0.87
C TRP A 221 20.48 -11.86 2.01
N LEU A 222 20.54 -13.03 2.67
CA LEU A 222 21.52 -13.33 3.72
C LEU A 222 22.95 -13.29 3.18
N ALA A 223 23.19 -13.84 1.99
CA ALA A 223 24.48 -13.81 1.33
C ALA A 223 24.93 -12.38 0.99
N ASN A 224 24.02 -11.53 0.56
CA ASN A 224 24.29 -10.12 0.30
C ASN A 224 24.60 -9.33 1.58
N GLN A 225 23.87 -9.59 2.67
CA GLN A 225 24.22 -9.02 3.99
C GLN A 225 25.63 -9.41 4.43
N LEU A 226 25.99 -10.68 4.29
CA LEU A 226 27.33 -11.17 4.63
C LEU A 226 28.41 -10.59 3.70
N LYS A 227 28.11 -10.49 2.39
CA LYS A 227 29.02 -9.98 1.37
C LYS A 227 29.38 -8.51 1.56
N TYR A 228 28.39 -7.68 1.89
CA TYR A 228 28.61 -6.24 1.96
C TYR A 228 28.98 -5.75 3.37
N GLY A 229 28.75 -6.58 4.40
CA GLY A 229 28.96 -6.21 5.80
C GLY A 229 27.96 -5.17 6.30
N ALA A 230 27.83 -5.08 7.62
CA ALA A 230 26.82 -4.23 8.26
C ALA A 230 26.95 -2.73 7.90
N LYS A 231 28.20 -2.24 7.77
CA LYS A 231 28.42 -0.82 7.41
C LYS A 231 27.97 -0.52 5.99
N ARG A 232 28.38 -1.35 5.03
CA ARG A 232 28.02 -1.18 3.63
C ARG A 232 26.52 -1.34 3.43
N TRP A 233 25.92 -2.27 4.16
CA TRP A 233 24.48 -2.47 4.17
C TRP A 233 23.73 -1.23 4.67
N ALA A 234 24.20 -0.64 5.78
CA ALA A 234 23.61 0.61 6.29
C ALA A 234 23.75 1.78 5.32
N GLU A 235 24.90 1.88 4.61
CA GLU A 235 25.10 2.89 3.55
C GLU A 235 24.14 2.68 2.37
N MET A 236 23.91 1.43 1.96
CA MET A 236 22.96 1.10 0.88
C MET A 236 21.51 1.37 1.30
N GLU A 237 21.14 1.03 2.55
CA GLU A 237 19.82 1.31 3.09
C GLU A 237 19.58 2.83 3.22
N GLN A 238 20.58 3.58 3.67
CA GLN A 238 20.49 5.04 3.70
C GLN A 238 20.34 5.63 2.30
N ALA A 239 21.10 5.13 1.33
CA ALA A 239 20.97 5.56 -0.07
C ALA A 239 19.58 5.22 -0.65
N ARG A 240 18.98 4.10 -0.24
CA ARG A 240 17.60 3.74 -0.61
C ARG A 240 16.60 4.72 -0.01
N ILE A 241 16.73 5.02 1.27
CA ILE A 241 15.87 6.00 1.96
C ILE A 241 16.00 7.37 1.27
N ASP A 242 17.22 7.81 0.99
CA ASP A 242 17.49 9.07 0.31
C ASP A 242 16.87 9.08 -1.10
N ALA A 243 16.97 7.98 -1.84
CA ALA A 243 16.36 7.84 -3.16
C ALA A 243 14.82 7.85 -3.07
N ASP A 244 14.22 7.24 -2.05
CA ASP A 244 12.78 7.26 -1.81
C ASP A 244 12.28 8.66 -1.47
N VAL A 245 13.03 9.39 -0.65
CA VAL A 245 12.71 10.79 -0.33
C VAL A 245 12.85 11.69 -1.56
N TYR A 246 13.86 11.45 -2.40
CA TYR A 246 14.21 12.35 -3.50
C TYR A 246 13.72 11.92 -4.88
N GLY A 247 13.49 10.64 -5.11
CA GLY A 247 13.39 10.10 -6.46
C GLY A 247 12.10 9.34 -6.80
N GLY A 248 11.21 9.11 -5.83
CA GLY A 248 10.01 8.28 -6.04
C GLY A 248 8.73 9.04 -6.29
N ASN A 249 8.68 10.28 -5.88
CA ASN A 249 7.48 11.09 -6.01
C ASN A 249 7.55 11.96 -7.27
N LEU A 250 6.59 11.75 -8.16
CA LEU A 250 6.37 12.70 -9.26
C LEU A 250 5.59 13.89 -8.69
N VAL A 251 6.17 15.08 -8.81
CA VAL A 251 5.46 16.33 -8.51
C VAL A 251 4.85 16.83 -9.82
N PHE A 252 3.55 17.12 -9.79
CA PHE A 252 2.83 17.69 -10.92
C PHE A 252 2.36 19.09 -10.56
N LYS A 253 2.76 20.07 -11.39
CA LYS A 253 2.22 21.44 -11.34
C LYS A 253 1.49 21.69 -12.66
N ASP A 254 0.23 22.10 -12.58
CA ASP A 254 -0.62 22.38 -13.75
C ASP A 254 -0.71 21.22 -14.75
N GLY A 255 -0.70 19.98 -14.24
CA GLY A 255 -0.78 18.76 -15.06
C GLY A 255 0.52 18.36 -15.75
N GLN A 256 1.63 19.07 -15.51
CA GLN A 256 2.94 18.71 -16.03
C GLN A 256 3.84 18.14 -14.95
N LYS A 257 4.57 17.07 -15.28
CA LYS A 257 5.62 16.53 -14.42
C LYS A 257 6.70 17.59 -14.22
N VAL A 258 6.99 17.92 -12.97
CA VAL A 258 8.10 18.79 -12.61
C VAL A 258 9.00 18.08 -11.61
N GLU A 259 10.29 18.29 -11.74
CA GLU A 259 11.22 17.85 -10.70
C GLU A 259 11.11 18.79 -9.51
N PRO A 260 11.11 18.27 -8.27
CA PRO A 260 11.07 19.11 -7.08
C PRO A 260 12.33 19.98 -7.05
N THR A 261 12.15 21.22 -6.65
CA THR A 261 13.28 22.13 -6.44
C THR A 261 14.09 21.69 -5.23
N LYS A 262 15.38 22.03 -5.19
CA LYS A 262 16.25 21.74 -4.05
C LYS A 262 15.65 22.21 -2.73
N LYS A 263 14.96 23.35 -2.72
CA LYS A 263 14.28 23.88 -1.54
C LYS A 263 13.09 23.01 -1.11
N GLU A 264 12.25 22.56 -2.06
CA GLU A 264 11.11 21.68 -1.75
C GLU A 264 11.61 20.35 -1.17
N ILE A 265 12.75 19.86 -1.65
CA ILE A 265 13.42 18.68 -1.13
C ILE A 265 13.91 18.93 0.31
N GLU A 266 14.63 20.02 0.56
CA GLU A 266 15.14 20.40 1.88
C GLU A 266 14.00 20.62 2.89
N ASP A 267 12.93 21.29 2.49
CA ASP A 267 11.74 21.54 3.33
C ASP A 267 11.04 20.20 3.70
N HIS A 268 10.97 19.24 2.77
CA HIS A 268 10.42 17.92 3.01
C HIS A 268 11.28 17.11 4.00
N LEU A 269 12.61 17.13 3.83
CA LEU A 269 13.53 16.46 4.75
C LEU A 269 13.48 17.04 6.16
N ASP A 270 13.42 18.34 6.28
CA ASP A 270 13.28 19.01 7.58
C ASP A 270 11.94 18.63 8.26
N PHE A 271 10.88 18.51 7.48
CA PHE A 271 9.58 18.03 7.96
C PHE A 271 9.65 16.60 8.48
N VAL A 272 10.21 15.67 7.70
CA VAL A 272 10.36 14.25 8.09
C VAL A 272 11.22 14.13 9.35
N SER A 273 12.37 14.81 9.39
CA SER A 273 13.29 14.79 10.53
C SER A 273 12.66 15.35 11.83
N LYS A 274 11.74 16.29 11.72
CA LYS A 274 11.00 16.85 12.87
C LYS A 274 9.88 15.92 13.33
N ALA A 275 9.27 15.17 12.43
CA ALA A 275 8.27 14.16 12.76
C ALA A 275 8.88 13.00 13.54
N GLU A 276 10.00 12.45 13.08
CA GLU A 276 10.73 11.37 13.76
C GLU A 276 11.20 11.75 15.17
N LYS A 277 11.55 13.02 15.40
CA LYS A 277 11.97 13.52 16.73
C LYS A 277 10.82 13.74 17.71
N LYS A 278 9.57 13.72 17.26
CA LYS A 278 8.40 13.84 18.13
C LYS A 278 7.85 12.51 18.62
N GLU A 279 8.35 11.42 18.07
CA GLU A 279 7.93 10.05 18.39
C GLU A 279 8.91 9.33 19.36
N CYS A 280 9.95 10.03 19.86
CA CYS A 280 10.89 9.52 20.87
C CYS A 280 10.53 9.98 22.29
#